data_74e50c1b0031a3f09d135b73cd5760e0
#
_entry.id   74e50c1b0031a3f09d135b73cd5760e0
#
_cell.length_a   1.000
_cell.length_b   1.000
_cell.length_c   1.000
_cell.angle_alpha   90.00
_cell.angle_beta   90.00
_cell.angle_gamma   90.00
#
_symmetry.space_group_name_H-M   'P 1'
#
loop_
_entity.id
_entity.type
_entity.pdbx_description
1 polymer ?
#
loop_
_entity_poly.entity_id
_entity_poly.type
_entity_poly.pdbx_seq_one_letter_code
_entity_poly.pdbx_strand_id
1 'polypeptide(L)'
;VAASGSTNKAQTASALADRIANGVPVPHVLTRPETDKGSRMIEIWTQAALDAGQAIMAVHKAGPNVSYKNDCSPVTEADQRAETIILEALARNFPDIPVIAEEAVSNGAVPEIAEQFFLVDPLDGTKEFIAGKDDFTVNIALIRNGVPVAGVVYAPCRGQAWTGEDRNAEKLTVSTEGAIEARHAIRARRRAASPVALISRSHCTAKTEAFVAEHGLKDCVSVGSSLKFCLLAEGVADIYPRFSRTMMWDTAAGDAVLRAAGGRTLDCSGRPLAYEVKGEGEDALANPDFIAEGMTA
;
A
#
# COMPACT_ATOMS: atom_id res chain seq x y z
N VAL A 1 1.86 -12.58 44.32
CA VAL A 1 2.91 -12.46 43.29
C VAL A 1 2.24 -12.56 41.92
N ALA A 2 1.81 -11.47 41.33
CA ALA A 2 1.44 -11.39 39.93
C ALA A 2 1.27 -9.89 39.53
N ALA A 3 2.34 -9.20 39.20
CA ALA A 3 2.29 -7.88 38.57
C ALA A 3 3.66 -7.51 37.96
N SER A 4 4.16 -8.27 36.97
CA SER A 4 5.35 -7.87 36.21
C SER A 4 5.30 -8.15 34.70
N GLY A 5 4.17 -8.65 34.19
CA GLY A 5 4.02 -8.99 32.76
C GLY A 5 3.42 -7.91 31.85
N SER A 6 2.82 -6.87 32.41
CA SER A 6 2.04 -5.88 31.66
C SER A 6 2.87 -4.70 31.13
N THR A 7 3.92 -4.29 31.81
CA THR A 7 4.73 -3.13 31.46
C THR A 7 5.67 -3.36 30.27
N ASN A 8 6.12 -4.60 30.04
CA ASN A 8 7.06 -4.91 28.97
C ASN A 8 6.37 -4.97 27.56
N LYS A 9 5.09 -5.32 27.52
CA LYS A 9 4.31 -5.37 26.22
C LYS A 9 3.98 -3.98 25.67
N ALA A 10 3.67 -3.03 26.56
CA ALA A 10 3.36 -1.66 26.16
C ALA A 10 4.61 -0.93 25.67
N GLN A 11 5.77 -1.20 26.29
CA GLN A 11 7.06 -0.60 25.89
C GLN A 11 7.57 -1.14 24.55
N THR A 12 7.40 -2.43 24.23
CA THR A 12 7.79 -3.00 22.94
C THR A 12 6.89 -2.53 21.80
N ALA A 13 5.59 -2.43 22.03
CA ALA A 13 4.65 -1.89 21.04
C ALA A 13 4.89 -0.39 20.78
N SER A 14 5.21 0.39 21.83
CA SER A 14 5.56 1.80 21.72
C SER A 14 6.87 2.00 20.97
N ALA A 15 7.93 1.23 21.30
CA ALA A 15 9.23 1.32 20.60
C ALA A 15 9.13 0.91 19.12
N LEU A 16 8.25 -0.02 18.76
CA LEU A 16 8.02 -0.41 17.37
C LEU A 16 7.17 0.65 16.65
N ALA A 17 6.16 1.22 17.32
CA ALA A 17 5.39 2.35 16.79
C ALA A 17 6.30 3.56 16.53
N ASP A 18 7.23 3.85 17.42
CA ASP A 18 8.23 4.92 17.26
C ASP A 18 9.20 4.63 16.09
N ARG A 19 9.60 3.36 15.89
CA ARG A 19 10.42 2.94 14.74
C ARG A 19 9.66 3.07 13.43
N ILE A 20 8.36 2.77 13.42
CA ILE A 20 7.48 2.95 12.27
C ILE A 20 7.28 4.44 11.96
N ALA A 21 7.11 5.27 12.98
CA ALA A 21 6.92 6.72 12.84
C ALA A 21 8.18 7.46 12.40
N ASN A 22 9.37 7.08 12.93
CA ASN A 22 10.60 7.84 12.77
C ASN A 22 11.60 7.26 11.75
N GLY A 23 11.28 6.15 11.05
CA GLY A 23 12.15 5.52 10.05
C GLY A 23 13.55 5.21 10.56
N VAL A 24 13.93 3.95 10.68
CA VAL A 24 15.31 3.59 11.05
C VAL A 24 16.22 3.90 9.87
N PRO A 25 17.32 4.66 10.05
CA PRO A 25 18.26 4.89 8.96
C PRO A 25 18.93 3.58 8.56
N VAL A 26 18.76 3.16 7.31
CA VAL A 26 19.52 2.04 6.73
C VAL A 26 20.77 2.65 6.08
N PRO A 27 21.99 2.24 6.46
CA PRO A 27 23.19 2.74 5.82
C PRO A 27 23.31 2.08 4.44
N HIS A 28 23.27 2.84 3.40
CA HIS A 28 23.93 2.73 2.11
C HIS A 28 23.18 3.54 1.05
N VAL A 29 23.72 4.68 0.70
CA VAL A 29 23.38 5.41 -0.54
C VAL A 29 24.00 4.62 -1.68
N LEU A 30 23.19 3.86 -2.41
CA LEU A 30 23.59 3.31 -3.70
C LEU A 30 23.22 4.32 -4.78
N THR A 31 24.22 4.93 -5.41
CA THR A 31 24.02 5.70 -6.63
C THR A 31 23.53 4.77 -7.74
N ARG A 32 22.37 5.06 -8.28
CA ARG A 32 21.74 4.31 -9.37
C ARG A 32 22.58 4.46 -10.64
N PRO A 33 22.92 3.38 -11.37
CA PRO A 33 23.46 3.49 -12.72
C PRO A 33 22.36 4.04 -13.63
N GLU A 34 22.71 5.03 -14.45
CA GLU A 34 21.84 5.51 -15.54
C GLU A 34 21.53 4.33 -16.46
N THR A 35 20.29 3.85 -16.47
CA THR A 35 19.68 3.18 -17.62
C THR A 35 18.32 2.58 -17.29
N ASP A 36 17.41 2.77 -18.13
CA ASP A 36 16.47 1.87 -18.77
C ASP A 36 15.06 2.47 -18.85
N LYS A 37 14.34 2.13 -19.92
CA LYS A 37 12.97 2.62 -20.20
C LYS A 37 12.00 2.32 -19.04
N GLY A 38 12.17 1.19 -18.34
CA GLY A 38 11.39 0.82 -17.15
C GLY A 38 11.53 1.84 -16.03
N SER A 39 12.76 2.19 -15.66
CA SER A 39 13.08 3.19 -14.64
C SER A 39 12.41 4.56 -14.89
N ARG A 40 12.19 4.91 -16.16
CA ARG A 40 11.56 6.17 -16.55
C ARG A 40 10.03 6.13 -16.37
N MET A 41 9.42 4.97 -16.49
CA MET A 41 7.98 4.80 -16.32
C MET A 41 7.58 4.99 -14.87
N ILE A 42 8.23 4.31 -13.93
CA ILE A 42 7.91 4.40 -12.50
C ILE A 42 8.11 5.81 -11.94
N GLU A 43 9.06 6.59 -12.48
CA GLU A 43 9.26 7.99 -12.07
C GLU A 43 8.04 8.87 -12.43
N ILE A 44 7.40 8.63 -13.59
CA ILE A 44 6.19 9.35 -14.00
C ILE A 44 5.04 9.05 -13.04
N TRP A 45 4.85 7.79 -12.64
CA TRP A 45 3.80 7.41 -11.70
C TRP A 45 4.08 7.92 -10.30
N THR A 46 5.35 7.90 -9.92
CA THR A 46 5.78 8.48 -8.64
C THR A 46 5.41 9.96 -8.61
N GLN A 47 5.73 10.72 -9.64
CA GLN A 47 5.37 12.14 -9.69
C GLN A 47 3.85 12.33 -9.65
N ALA A 48 3.07 11.53 -10.41
CA ALA A 48 1.61 11.59 -10.37
C ALA A 48 1.05 11.32 -8.97
N ALA A 49 1.61 10.34 -8.24
CA ALA A 49 1.23 10.05 -6.87
C ALA A 49 1.58 11.21 -5.91
N LEU A 50 2.74 11.86 -6.09
CA LEU A 50 3.15 13.01 -5.30
C LEU A 50 2.23 14.21 -5.55
N ASP A 51 1.89 14.50 -6.81
CA ASP A 51 0.98 15.59 -7.18
C ASP A 51 -0.44 15.35 -6.62
N ALA A 52 -0.94 14.12 -6.72
CA ALA A 52 -2.20 13.70 -6.11
C ALA A 52 -2.18 13.89 -4.59
N GLY A 53 -1.09 13.47 -3.92
CA GLY A 53 -0.92 13.66 -2.49
C GLY A 53 -0.91 15.12 -2.06
N GLN A 54 -0.35 16.04 -2.86
CA GLN A 54 -0.44 17.47 -2.60
C GLN A 54 -1.90 17.96 -2.63
N ALA A 55 -2.70 17.50 -3.60
CA ALA A 55 -4.11 17.84 -3.66
C ALA A 55 -4.89 17.27 -2.47
N ILE A 56 -4.60 16.05 -2.04
CA ILE A 56 -5.17 15.41 -0.85
C ILE A 56 -4.85 16.25 0.40
N MET A 57 -3.58 16.64 0.59
CA MET A 57 -3.16 17.42 1.75
C MET A 57 -3.74 18.82 1.78
N ALA A 58 -4.02 19.42 0.63
CA ALA A 58 -4.72 20.69 0.54
C ALA A 58 -6.16 20.57 1.07
N VAL A 59 -6.89 19.52 0.70
CA VAL A 59 -8.24 19.23 1.21
C VAL A 59 -8.19 18.89 2.70
N HIS A 60 -7.22 18.07 3.13
CA HIS A 60 -7.04 17.70 4.54
C HIS A 60 -6.89 18.94 5.45
N LYS A 61 -6.10 19.92 5.02
CA LYS A 61 -5.89 21.18 5.76
C LYS A 61 -7.14 22.07 5.79
N ALA A 62 -7.95 22.03 4.72
CA ALA A 62 -9.18 22.83 4.63
C ALA A 62 -10.37 22.21 5.40
N GLY A 63 -10.29 20.93 5.74
CA GLY A 63 -11.37 20.13 6.29
C GLY A 63 -12.25 19.55 5.16
N PRO A 64 -12.24 18.21 4.97
CA PRO A 64 -12.94 17.59 3.85
C PRO A 64 -14.46 17.65 3.98
N ASN A 65 -15.15 17.83 2.86
CA ASN A 65 -16.58 17.55 2.74
C ASN A 65 -16.76 16.07 2.46
N VAL A 66 -17.52 15.38 3.31
CA VAL A 66 -17.75 13.94 3.22
C VAL A 66 -19.05 13.65 2.50
N SER A 67 -19.00 12.81 1.49
CA SER A 67 -20.15 12.20 0.81
C SER A 67 -20.08 10.68 0.97
N TYR A 68 -21.12 9.96 0.57
CA TYR A 68 -21.16 8.50 0.68
C TYR A 68 -21.51 7.89 -0.68
N LYS A 69 -20.79 6.83 -1.04
CA LYS A 69 -21.05 6.00 -2.23
C LYS A 69 -22.32 5.14 -2.01
N ASN A 70 -22.75 4.43 -3.03
CA ASN A 70 -23.95 3.58 -2.97
C ASN A 70 -23.82 2.43 -1.95
N ASP A 71 -22.60 1.96 -1.69
CA ASP A 71 -22.26 0.95 -0.69
C ASP A 71 -22.05 1.51 0.72
N CYS A 72 -22.40 2.79 0.93
CA CYS A 72 -22.18 3.54 2.17
C CYS A 72 -20.71 3.75 2.56
N SER A 73 -19.74 3.49 1.69
CA SER A 73 -18.36 3.91 1.92
C SER A 73 -18.22 5.42 1.79
N PRO A 74 -17.39 6.08 2.62
CA PRO A 74 -17.18 7.52 2.52
C PRO A 74 -16.29 7.86 1.31
N VAL A 75 -16.55 9.00 0.70
CA VAL A 75 -15.75 9.62 -0.36
C VAL A 75 -15.68 11.11 -0.12
N THR A 76 -14.57 11.73 -0.47
CA THR A 76 -14.39 13.18 -0.35
C THR A 76 -13.95 13.79 -1.68
N GLU A 77 -13.92 15.13 -1.75
CA GLU A 77 -13.31 15.79 -2.90
C GLU A 77 -11.81 15.51 -3.05
N ALA A 78 -11.15 15.01 -2.02
CA ALA A 78 -9.74 14.60 -2.11
C ALA A 78 -9.56 13.39 -3.02
N ASP A 79 -10.42 12.37 -2.88
CA ASP A 79 -10.43 11.16 -3.71
C ASP A 79 -10.58 11.53 -5.19
N GLN A 80 -11.58 12.36 -5.52
CA GLN A 80 -11.89 12.77 -6.89
C GLN A 80 -10.77 13.61 -7.52
N ARG A 81 -10.19 14.56 -6.76
CA ARG A 81 -9.09 15.41 -7.26
C ARG A 81 -7.84 14.59 -7.49
N ALA A 82 -7.51 13.69 -6.57
CA ALA A 82 -6.36 12.81 -6.68
C ALA A 82 -6.50 11.87 -7.89
N GLU A 83 -7.68 11.25 -8.09
CA GLU A 83 -7.94 10.40 -9.24
C GLU A 83 -7.78 11.17 -10.56
N THR A 84 -8.36 12.36 -10.66
CA THR A 84 -8.23 13.19 -11.86
C THR A 84 -6.77 13.45 -12.23
N ILE A 85 -5.93 13.84 -11.27
CA ILE A 85 -4.50 14.10 -11.48
C ILE A 85 -3.78 12.85 -11.99
N ILE A 86 -4.05 11.70 -11.36
CA ILE A 86 -3.39 10.44 -11.73
C ILE A 86 -3.84 9.99 -13.13
N LEU A 87 -5.14 10.00 -13.41
CA LEU A 87 -5.69 9.59 -14.71
C LEU A 87 -5.17 10.46 -15.85
N GLU A 88 -5.10 11.79 -15.68
CA GLU A 88 -4.53 12.70 -16.68
C GLU A 88 -3.05 12.41 -16.94
N ALA A 89 -2.27 12.14 -15.89
CA ALA A 89 -0.86 11.81 -16.03
C ALA A 89 -0.65 10.47 -16.76
N LEU A 90 -1.44 9.45 -16.42
CA LEU A 90 -1.40 8.13 -17.06
C LEU A 90 -1.86 8.20 -18.52
N ALA A 91 -2.97 8.86 -18.82
CA ALA A 91 -3.48 9.01 -20.19
C ALA A 91 -2.51 9.75 -21.12
N ARG A 92 -1.83 10.76 -20.60
CA ARG A 92 -0.84 11.53 -21.37
C ARG A 92 0.42 10.72 -21.72
N ASN A 93 0.87 9.86 -20.82
CA ASN A 93 2.15 9.16 -20.94
C ASN A 93 1.99 7.71 -21.40
N PHE A 94 0.82 7.09 -21.16
CA PHE A 94 0.54 5.68 -21.43
C PHE A 94 -0.87 5.48 -22.01
N PRO A 95 -1.20 6.15 -23.14
CA PRO A 95 -2.56 6.19 -23.69
C PRO A 95 -3.10 4.82 -24.09
N ASP A 96 -2.22 3.85 -24.36
CA ASP A 96 -2.57 2.50 -24.81
C ASP A 96 -2.78 1.51 -23.65
N ILE A 97 -2.57 1.95 -22.39
CA ILE A 97 -2.70 1.08 -21.22
C ILE A 97 -3.98 1.45 -20.47
N PRO A 98 -4.97 0.54 -20.38
CA PRO A 98 -6.20 0.78 -19.63
C PRO A 98 -5.91 1.06 -18.15
N VAL A 99 -6.76 1.90 -17.53
CA VAL A 99 -6.67 2.23 -16.11
C VAL A 99 -7.96 1.83 -15.42
N ILE A 100 -7.87 1.00 -14.40
CA ILE A 100 -8.94 0.67 -13.47
C ILE A 100 -8.69 1.49 -12.21
N ALA A 101 -9.56 2.49 -11.94
CA ALA A 101 -9.44 3.38 -10.79
C ALA A 101 -10.70 3.28 -9.92
N GLU A 102 -10.54 3.35 -8.61
CA GLU A 102 -11.60 3.11 -7.63
C GLU A 102 -12.83 3.99 -7.89
N GLU A 103 -12.66 5.30 -8.00
CA GLU A 103 -13.77 6.23 -8.13
C GLU A 103 -14.47 6.09 -9.49
N ALA A 104 -13.71 5.86 -10.57
CA ALA A 104 -14.26 5.59 -11.89
C ALA A 104 -15.10 4.29 -11.90
N VAL A 105 -14.61 3.22 -11.27
CA VAL A 105 -15.36 1.95 -11.14
C VAL A 105 -16.62 2.14 -10.30
N SER A 106 -16.55 2.84 -9.19
CA SER A 106 -17.72 3.16 -8.35
C SER A 106 -18.80 3.96 -9.10
N ASN A 107 -18.39 4.70 -10.14
CA ASN A 107 -19.28 5.42 -11.06
C ASN A 107 -19.67 4.59 -12.32
N GLY A 108 -19.34 3.29 -12.35
CA GLY A 108 -19.71 2.36 -13.41
C GLY A 108 -18.77 2.34 -14.62
N ALA A 109 -17.62 3.00 -14.56
CA ALA A 109 -16.62 3.03 -15.63
C ALA A 109 -15.57 1.92 -15.43
N VAL A 110 -15.85 0.71 -15.91
CA VAL A 110 -14.88 -0.39 -15.95
C VAL A 110 -14.37 -0.51 -17.39
N PRO A 111 -13.08 -0.26 -17.68
CA PRO A 111 -12.54 -0.39 -19.02
C PRO A 111 -12.44 -1.86 -19.44
N GLU A 112 -12.37 -2.10 -20.76
CA GLU A 112 -12.01 -3.41 -21.29
C GLU A 112 -10.60 -3.77 -20.84
N ILE A 113 -10.44 -4.96 -20.27
CA ILE A 113 -9.19 -5.37 -19.62
C ILE A 113 -8.27 -6.03 -20.64
N ALA A 114 -7.04 -5.52 -20.72
CA ALA A 114 -5.96 -6.06 -21.52
C ALA A 114 -5.01 -6.91 -20.67
N GLU A 115 -4.03 -7.54 -21.31
CA GLU A 115 -2.95 -8.26 -20.62
C GLU A 115 -2.13 -7.35 -19.67
N GLN A 116 -2.16 -6.04 -19.95
CA GLN A 116 -1.50 -5.02 -19.16
C GLN A 116 -2.47 -3.88 -18.85
N PHE A 117 -2.57 -3.49 -17.59
CA PHE A 117 -3.43 -2.39 -17.13
C PHE A 117 -2.91 -1.78 -15.84
N PHE A 118 -3.32 -0.55 -15.56
CA PHE A 118 -3.07 0.08 -14.26
C PHE A 118 -4.20 -0.21 -13.28
N LEU A 119 -3.84 -0.36 -12.01
CA LEU A 119 -4.74 -0.30 -10.86
C LEU A 119 -4.40 0.95 -10.05
N VAL A 120 -5.41 1.76 -9.76
CA VAL A 120 -5.27 3.03 -9.04
C VAL A 120 -6.26 3.08 -7.89
N ASP A 121 -5.74 3.37 -6.70
CA ASP A 121 -6.52 3.84 -5.57
C ASP A 121 -6.03 5.25 -5.24
N PRO A 122 -6.84 6.27 -5.50
CA PRO A 122 -6.42 7.66 -5.32
C PRO A 122 -6.26 8.05 -3.85
N LEU A 123 -6.99 7.39 -2.93
CA LEU A 123 -6.95 7.65 -1.49
C LEU A 123 -7.38 6.41 -0.69
N ASP A 124 -6.51 5.40 -0.58
CA ASP A 124 -6.73 4.26 0.33
C ASP A 124 -6.69 4.73 1.79
N GLY A 125 -7.73 4.41 2.53
CA GLY A 125 -7.88 4.85 3.91
C GLY A 125 -8.68 6.13 4.08
N THR A 126 -9.73 6.35 3.28
CA THR A 126 -10.63 7.51 3.39
C THR A 126 -11.21 7.68 4.80
N LYS A 127 -11.46 6.57 5.53
CA LYS A 127 -11.89 6.61 6.95
C LYS A 127 -10.83 7.19 7.86
N GLU A 128 -9.58 6.80 7.66
CA GLU A 128 -8.42 7.34 8.37
C GLU A 128 -8.21 8.81 8.06
N PHE A 129 -8.32 9.19 6.78
CA PHE A 129 -8.24 10.57 6.31
C PHE A 129 -9.29 11.47 6.98
N ILE A 130 -10.57 11.07 6.97
CA ILE A 130 -11.68 11.82 7.60
C ILE A 130 -11.47 11.91 9.12
N ALA A 131 -10.92 10.87 9.73
CA ALA A 131 -10.65 10.85 11.18
C ALA A 131 -9.38 11.62 11.58
N GLY A 132 -8.69 12.29 10.63
CA GLY A 132 -7.47 13.06 10.88
C GLY A 132 -6.28 12.19 11.30
N LYS A 133 -6.20 10.94 10.83
CA LYS A 133 -5.08 10.03 11.07
C LYS A 133 -4.11 10.08 9.89
N ASP A 134 -2.88 9.57 10.10
CA ASP A 134 -1.78 9.66 9.14
C ASP A 134 -1.69 8.45 8.19
N ASP A 135 -2.57 7.44 8.36
CA ASP A 135 -2.47 6.15 7.69
C ASP A 135 -3.37 6.11 6.44
N PHE A 136 -3.17 7.00 5.50
CA PHE A 136 -3.81 6.94 4.19
C PHE A 136 -2.76 7.06 3.09
N THR A 137 -3.03 6.46 1.92
CA THR A 137 -2.03 6.36 0.85
C THR A 137 -2.65 6.59 -0.53
N VAL A 138 -1.82 7.03 -1.47
CA VAL A 138 -2.06 6.98 -2.92
C VAL A 138 -1.39 5.74 -3.46
N ASN A 139 -2.11 4.91 -4.21
CA ASN A 139 -1.61 3.66 -4.75
C ASN A 139 -1.74 3.61 -6.27
N ILE A 140 -0.63 3.33 -6.97
CA ILE A 140 -0.59 3.14 -8.42
C ILE A 140 0.20 1.87 -8.71
N ALA A 141 -0.39 0.92 -9.43
CA ALA A 141 0.28 -0.31 -9.82
C ALA A 141 0.12 -0.60 -11.30
N LEU A 142 1.16 -1.17 -11.93
CA LEU A 142 1.08 -1.78 -13.25
C LEU A 142 0.95 -3.29 -13.11
N ILE A 143 -0.11 -3.82 -13.69
CA ILE A 143 -0.34 -5.26 -13.78
C ILE A 143 0.04 -5.74 -15.17
N ARG A 144 0.71 -6.88 -15.25
CA ARG A 144 1.00 -7.59 -16.51
C ARG A 144 0.74 -9.07 -16.32
N ASN A 145 -0.17 -9.64 -17.12
CA ASN A 145 -0.58 -11.04 -17.04
C ASN A 145 -0.95 -11.45 -15.59
N GLY A 146 -1.75 -10.64 -14.91
CA GLY A 146 -2.19 -10.87 -13.54
C GLY A 146 -1.12 -10.68 -12.45
N VAL A 147 0.09 -10.22 -12.80
CA VAL A 147 1.19 -9.98 -11.86
C VAL A 147 1.44 -8.48 -11.68
N PRO A 148 1.53 -7.97 -10.45
CA PRO A 148 1.89 -6.58 -10.20
C PRO A 148 3.42 -6.45 -10.40
N VAL A 149 3.81 -5.88 -11.55
CA VAL A 149 5.22 -5.79 -11.99
C VAL A 149 5.92 -4.53 -11.51
N ALA A 150 5.14 -3.47 -11.23
CA ALA A 150 5.65 -2.25 -10.64
C ALA A 150 4.56 -1.54 -9.82
N GLY A 151 4.95 -0.79 -8.80
CA GLY A 151 4.01 -0.09 -7.94
C GLY A 151 4.63 1.08 -7.19
N VAL A 152 3.77 2.05 -6.88
CA VAL A 152 4.06 3.21 -6.04
C VAL A 152 3.00 3.29 -4.95
N VAL A 153 3.44 3.41 -3.71
CA VAL A 153 2.61 3.73 -2.54
C VAL A 153 3.13 5.03 -1.96
N TYR A 154 2.30 6.06 -1.85
CA TYR A 154 2.67 7.33 -1.24
C TYR A 154 1.78 7.65 -0.04
N ALA A 155 2.38 7.89 1.11
CA ALA A 155 1.72 8.34 2.34
C ALA A 155 1.97 9.85 2.54
N PRO A 156 1.09 10.73 2.06
CA PRO A 156 1.36 12.17 1.99
C PRO A 156 1.50 12.81 3.37
N CYS A 157 0.73 12.36 4.36
CA CYS A 157 0.81 12.87 5.73
C CYS A 157 2.14 12.53 6.40
N ARG A 158 2.82 11.45 5.95
CA ARG A 158 4.11 11.00 6.49
C ARG A 158 5.32 11.52 5.71
N GLY A 159 5.10 12.16 4.55
CA GLY A 159 6.18 12.54 3.64
C GLY A 159 7.01 11.34 3.19
N GLN A 160 6.39 10.17 2.97
CA GLN A 160 7.07 8.93 2.62
C GLN A 160 6.40 8.25 1.44
N ALA A 161 7.20 7.83 0.45
CA ALA A 161 6.72 7.00 -0.64
C ALA A 161 7.57 5.73 -0.76
N TRP A 162 6.99 4.71 -1.37
CA TRP A 162 7.67 3.45 -1.67
C TRP A 162 7.44 3.11 -3.13
N THR A 163 8.52 2.72 -3.78
CA THR A 163 8.47 2.24 -5.17
C THR A 163 9.02 0.84 -5.27
N GLY A 164 8.45 0.04 -6.15
CA GLY A 164 8.93 -1.31 -6.42
C GLY A 164 8.77 -1.64 -7.90
N GLU A 165 9.86 -2.12 -8.53
CA GLU A 165 9.89 -2.57 -9.91
C GLU A 165 10.95 -3.66 -10.05
N ASP A 166 10.62 -4.79 -10.69
CA ASP A 166 11.51 -5.94 -10.82
C ASP A 166 12.02 -6.45 -9.46
N ARG A 167 13.29 -6.18 -9.13
CA ARG A 167 13.93 -6.52 -7.85
C ARG A 167 14.47 -5.28 -7.12
N ASN A 168 14.02 -4.11 -7.53
CA ASN A 168 14.41 -2.84 -6.94
C ASN A 168 13.25 -2.27 -6.15
N ALA A 169 13.41 -2.18 -4.85
CA ALA A 169 12.46 -1.51 -3.97
C ALA A 169 13.15 -0.37 -3.24
N GLU A 170 12.52 0.80 -3.21
CA GLU A 170 13.04 1.99 -2.58
C GLU A 170 11.99 2.63 -1.67
N LYS A 171 12.46 3.21 -0.58
CA LYS A 171 11.71 4.17 0.24
C LYS A 171 12.21 5.57 -0.09
N LEU A 172 11.29 6.48 -0.32
CA LEU A 172 11.54 7.88 -0.64
C LEU A 172 11.15 8.75 0.54
N THR A 173 11.97 9.74 0.86
CA THR A 173 11.57 10.87 1.72
C THR A 173 11.10 12.00 0.84
N VAL A 174 9.92 12.54 1.15
CA VAL A 174 9.25 13.57 0.34
C VAL A 174 9.03 14.81 1.21
N SER A 175 9.42 15.98 0.69
CA SER A 175 9.18 17.25 1.38
C SER A 175 7.69 17.63 1.39
N THR A 176 7.34 18.63 2.18
CA THR A 176 5.99 19.20 2.22
C THR A 176 5.54 19.83 0.89
N GLU A 177 6.50 20.19 0.03
CA GLU A 177 6.28 20.72 -1.31
C GLU A 177 6.20 19.62 -2.39
N GLY A 178 6.32 18.34 -2.00
CA GLY A 178 6.25 17.20 -2.92
C GLY A 178 7.57 16.88 -3.63
N ALA A 179 8.70 17.43 -3.18
CA ALA A 179 10.01 17.11 -3.76
C ALA A 179 10.61 15.86 -3.10
N ILE A 180 11.23 14.98 -3.89
CA ILE A 180 11.96 13.82 -3.35
C ILE A 180 13.31 14.30 -2.80
N GLU A 181 13.50 14.20 -1.50
CA GLU A 181 14.72 14.63 -0.80
C GLU A 181 15.74 13.50 -0.67
N ALA A 182 15.29 12.26 -0.54
CA ALA A 182 16.16 11.10 -0.39
C ALA A 182 15.52 9.83 -0.95
N ARG A 183 16.38 8.88 -1.36
CA ARG A 183 16.00 7.52 -1.78
C ARG A 183 16.86 6.51 -1.04
N HIS A 184 16.23 5.47 -0.50
CA HIS A 184 16.90 4.40 0.22
C HIS A 184 16.40 3.05 -0.32
N ALA A 185 17.32 2.20 -0.76
CA ALA A 185 16.99 0.84 -1.10
C ALA A 185 16.46 0.11 0.14
N ILE A 186 15.36 -0.62 -0.02
CA ILE A 186 14.73 -1.41 1.03
C ILE A 186 14.69 -2.88 0.66
N ARG A 187 14.60 -3.73 1.67
CA ARG A 187 14.49 -5.17 1.50
C ARG A 187 13.67 -5.78 2.62
N ALA A 188 12.77 -6.68 2.24
CA ALA A 188 12.04 -7.50 3.19
C ALA A 188 13.02 -8.36 3.99
N ARG A 189 12.71 -8.61 5.26
CA ARG A 189 13.55 -9.46 6.10
C ARG A 189 13.07 -10.91 6.10
N ARG A 190 13.93 -11.83 6.47
CA ARG A 190 13.52 -13.19 6.84
C ARG A 190 12.71 -13.14 8.13
N ARG A 191 11.72 -14.02 8.23
CA ARG A 191 10.85 -14.11 9.39
C ARG A 191 11.69 -14.26 10.66
N ALA A 192 11.45 -13.38 11.63
CA ALA A 192 12.13 -13.39 12.92
C ALA A 192 11.66 -14.56 13.80
N ALA A 193 12.46 -14.95 14.80
CA ALA A 193 12.06 -15.95 15.80
C ALA A 193 10.83 -15.51 16.61
N SER A 194 10.69 -14.20 16.86
CA SER A 194 9.47 -13.57 17.39
C SER A 194 8.91 -12.67 16.29
N PRO A 195 8.02 -13.18 15.42
CA PRO A 195 7.54 -12.43 14.28
C PRO A 195 6.56 -11.33 14.69
N VAL A 196 6.68 -10.19 14.02
CA VAL A 196 5.77 -9.06 14.15
C VAL A 196 4.67 -9.18 13.09
N ALA A 197 3.42 -9.25 13.53
CA ALA A 197 2.25 -9.28 12.66
C ALA A 197 1.68 -7.86 12.47
N LEU A 198 1.35 -7.52 11.24
CA LEU A 198 0.57 -6.32 10.92
C LEU A 198 -0.90 -6.72 10.79
N ILE A 199 -1.78 -6.00 11.47
CA ILE A 199 -3.22 -6.19 11.38
C ILE A 199 -3.91 -4.91 10.91
N SER A 200 -5.02 -5.07 10.19
CA SER A 200 -5.80 -3.91 9.74
C SER A 200 -6.39 -3.19 10.94
N ARG A 201 -6.28 -1.85 10.97
CA ARG A 201 -6.87 -1.04 12.02
C ARG A 201 -8.40 -1.07 11.99
N SER A 202 -8.98 -0.93 10.81
CA SER A 202 -10.41 -0.75 10.62
C SER A 202 -11.15 -2.04 10.24
N HIS A 203 -10.42 -3.12 9.90
CA HIS A 203 -10.98 -4.35 9.33
C HIS A 203 -10.38 -5.63 9.94
N CYS A 204 -10.04 -5.63 11.23
CA CYS A 204 -9.65 -6.85 11.92
C CYS A 204 -10.91 -7.73 12.14
N THR A 205 -10.83 -8.99 11.77
CA THR A 205 -11.95 -9.96 11.90
C THR A 205 -11.60 -11.04 12.91
N ALA A 206 -12.63 -11.75 13.41
CA ALA A 206 -12.43 -12.92 14.27
C ALA A 206 -11.54 -13.99 13.61
N LYS A 207 -11.57 -14.11 12.26
CA LYS A 207 -10.68 -15.00 11.50
C LYS A 207 -9.22 -14.55 11.57
N THR A 208 -8.98 -13.24 11.53
CA THR A 208 -7.62 -12.68 11.71
C THR A 208 -7.11 -12.91 13.13
N GLU A 209 -7.96 -12.71 14.14
CA GLU A 209 -7.61 -12.94 15.54
C GLU A 209 -7.30 -14.42 15.81
N ALA A 210 -8.12 -15.34 15.26
CA ALA A 210 -7.89 -16.77 15.34
C ALA A 210 -6.56 -17.18 14.72
N PHE A 211 -6.25 -16.66 13.52
CA PHE A 211 -4.97 -16.89 12.84
C PHE A 211 -3.78 -16.41 13.67
N VAL A 212 -3.87 -15.21 14.24
CA VAL A 212 -2.83 -14.65 15.12
C VAL A 212 -2.59 -15.54 16.33
N ALA A 213 -3.68 -16.04 16.96
CA ALA A 213 -3.59 -16.92 18.13
C ALA A 213 -3.00 -18.29 17.77
N GLU A 214 -3.46 -18.91 16.69
CA GLU A 214 -3.02 -20.23 16.21
C GLU A 214 -1.53 -20.24 15.85
N HIS A 215 -1.04 -19.16 15.23
CA HIS A 215 0.36 -19.03 14.83
C HIS A 215 1.25 -18.45 15.91
N GLY A 216 0.74 -18.22 17.12
CA GLY A 216 1.49 -17.72 18.25
C GLY A 216 2.11 -16.32 18.03
N LEU A 217 1.47 -15.47 17.21
CA LEU A 217 1.94 -14.13 16.89
C LEU A 217 1.63 -13.20 18.07
N LYS A 218 2.66 -12.95 18.89
CA LYS A 218 2.49 -12.17 20.14
C LYS A 218 2.60 -10.67 19.94
N ASP A 219 3.38 -10.26 18.93
CA ASP A 219 3.65 -8.86 18.63
C ASP A 219 2.80 -8.46 17.42
N CYS A 220 1.70 -7.73 17.68
CA CYS A 220 0.79 -7.25 16.66
C CYS A 220 0.78 -5.73 16.63
N VAL A 221 0.90 -5.15 15.43
CA VAL A 221 0.82 -3.71 15.19
C VAL A 221 -0.36 -3.41 14.27
N SER A 222 -1.21 -2.50 14.71
CA SER A 222 -2.39 -2.07 13.95
C SER A 222 -2.03 -0.87 13.07
N VAL A 223 -2.14 -1.05 11.74
CA VAL A 223 -1.80 -0.04 10.73
C VAL A 223 -2.93 0.06 9.71
N GLY A 224 -3.22 1.28 9.24
CA GLY A 224 -4.18 1.52 8.16
C GLY A 224 -3.57 1.28 6.78
N SER A 225 -4.42 1.28 5.74
CA SER A 225 -4.04 1.39 4.33
C SER A 225 -3.01 0.36 3.84
N SER A 226 -2.46 0.60 2.65
CA SER A 226 -1.39 -0.18 1.99
C SER A 226 -0.04 -0.10 2.69
N LEU A 227 0.10 0.74 3.71
CA LEU A 227 1.32 0.86 4.54
C LEU A 227 1.80 -0.48 5.10
N LYS A 228 0.91 -1.45 5.32
CA LYS A 228 1.26 -2.78 5.81
C LYS A 228 2.23 -3.51 4.87
N PHE A 229 2.03 -3.40 3.56
CA PHE A 229 2.96 -3.96 2.57
C PHE A 229 4.31 -3.25 2.60
N CYS A 230 4.29 -1.92 2.73
CA CYS A 230 5.51 -1.11 2.80
C CYS A 230 6.38 -1.48 4.02
N LEU A 231 5.75 -1.68 5.19
CA LEU A 231 6.45 -2.09 6.40
C LEU A 231 7.04 -3.51 6.31
N LEU A 232 6.38 -4.42 5.60
CA LEU A 232 6.96 -5.73 5.27
C LEU A 232 8.15 -5.57 4.31
N ALA A 233 8.03 -4.72 3.29
CA ALA A 233 9.07 -4.45 2.32
C ALA A 233 10.32 -3.80 2.96
N GLU A 234 10.13 -2.95 3.99
CA GLU A 234 11.22 -2.37 4.78
C GLU A 234 11.87 -3.37 5.77
N GLY A 235 11.30 -4.57 5.92
CA GLY A 235 11.76 -5.52 6.93
C GLY A 235 11.47 -5.09 8.37
N VAL A 236 10.50 -4.22 8.60
CA VAL A 236 10.06 -3.77 9.93
C VAL A 236 9.15 -4.81 10.58
N ALA A 237 8.34 -5.49 9.77
CA ALA A 237 7.42 -6.54 10.19
C ALA A 237 7.62 -7.82 9.36
N ASP A 238 6.94 -8.91 9.73
CA ASP A 238 7.16 -10.23 9.18
C ASP A 238 5.97 -10.78 8.40
N ILE A 239 4.74 -10.47 8.84
CA ILE A 239 3.53 -11.08 8.28
C ILE A 239 2.32 -10.14 8.36
N TYR A 240 1.47 -10.16 7.33
CA TYR A 240 0.20 -9.46 7.26
C TYR A 240 -0.90 -10.40 6.76
N PRO A 241 -1.69 -11.01 7.66
CA PRO A 241 -2.88 -11.76 7.29
C PRO A 241 -4.05 -10.81 7.01
N ARG A 242 -4.78 -11.06 5.93
CA ARG A 242 -5.98 -10.30 5.55
C ARG A 242 -7.11 -11.25 5.20
N PHE A 243 -8.09 -11.36 6.10
CA PHE A 243 -9.28 -12.20 6.00
C PHE A 243 -10.56 -11.36 6.03
N SER A 244 -10.56 -10.31 5.22
CA SER A 244 -11.71 -9.45 4.97
C SER A 244 -11.57 -8.83 3.60
N ARG A 245 -12.71 -8.46 3.00
CA ARG A 245 -12.77 -7.90 1.66
C ARG A 245 -11.75 -6.77 1.47
N THR A 246 -11.03 -6.83 0.37
CA THR A 246 -10.22 -5.77 -0.23
C THR A 246 -10.40 -5.82 -1.72
N MET A 247 -10.17 -4.69 -2.37
CA MET A 247 -10.16 -4.60 -3.81
C MET A 247 -8.74 -4.72 -4.35
N MET A 248 -8.60 -5.03 -5.64
CA MET A 248 -7.28 -5.16 -6.27
C MET A 248 -6.45 -3.89 -6.16
N TRP A 249 -7.06 -2.72 -6.25
CA TRP A 249 -6.36 -1.43 -6.12
C TRP A 249 -5.83 -1.15 -4.71
N ASP A 250 -6.47 -1.69 -3.64
CA ASP A 250 -5.98 -1.58 -2.25
C ASP A 250 -4.64 -2.30 -2.04
N THR A 251 -4.30 -3.26 -2.88
CA THR A 251 -3.20 -4.20 -2.60
C THR A 251 -2.11 -4.23 -3.65
N ALA A 252 -2.44 -3.99 -4.92
CA ALA A 252 -1.53 -4.23 -6.04
C ALA A 252 -0.22 -3.42 -5.96
N ALA A 253 -0.32 -2.13 -5.60
CA ALA A 253 0.86 -1.28 -5.48
C ALA A 253 1.77 -1.74 -4.32
N GLY A 254 1.18 -2.01 -3.17
CA GLY A 254 1.91 -2.53 -2.00
C GLY A 254 2.52 -3.90 -2.25
N ASP A 255 1.80 -4.80 -2.93
CA ASP A 255 2.30 -6.14 -3.29
C ASP A 255 3.45 -6.05 -4.30
N ALA A 256 3.39 -5.12 -5.29
CA ALA A 256 4.52 -4.88 -6.20
C ALA A 256 5.78 -4.43 -5.43
N VAL A 257 5.64 -3.48 -4.50
CA VAL A 257 6.74 -3.02 -3.64
C VAL A 257 7.29 -4.17 -2.79
N LEU A 258 6.41 -4.97 -2.18
CA LEU A 258 6.82 -6.10 -1.35
C LEU A 258 7.56 -7.18 -2.16
N ARG A 259 7.07 -7.53 -3.36
CA ARG A 259 7.72 -8.50 -4.25
C ARG A 259 9.09 -7.98 -4.71
N ALA A 260 9.19 -6.72 -5.09
CA ALA A 260 10.46 -6.09 -5.46
C ALA A 260 11.47 -6.10 -4.31
N ALA A 261 10.99 -5.99 -3.06
CA ALA A 261 11.82 -6.11 -1.84
C ALA A 261 12.18 -7.56 -1.46
N GLY A 262 11.67 -8.57 -2.19
CA GLY A 262 11.93 -9.99 -1.97
C GLY A 262 10.93 -10.71 -1.05
N GLY A 263 9.82 -10.07 -0.67
CA GLY A 263 8.69 -10.69 0.01
C GLY A 263 7.69 -11.33 -0.98
N ARG A 264 6.54 -11.75 -0.48
CA ARG A 264 5.49 -12.38 -1.29
C ARG A 264 4.11 -12.21 -0.66
N THR A 265 3.08 -12.31 -1.50
CA THR A 265 1.69 -12.38 -1.08
C THR A 265 1.05 -13.64 -1.64
N LEU A 266 0.43 -14.43 -0.79
CA LEU A 266 -0.17 -15.71 -1.14
C LEU A 266 -1.67 -15.71 -0.78
N ASP A 267 -2.49 -16.35 -1.61
CA ASP A 267 -3.85 -16.71 -1.25
C ASP A 267 -3.89 -17.82 -0.18
N CYS A 268 -5.06 -18.12 0.38
CA CYS A 268 -5.20 -19.15 1.39
C CYS A 268 -4.91 -20.58 0.89
N SER A 269 -4.71 -20.78 -0.43
CA SER A 269 -4.26 -22.06 -0.99
C SER A 269 -2.73 -22.12 -1.18
N GLY A 270 -2.02 -21.07 -0.80
CA GLY A 270 -0.56 -20.97 -0.93
C GLY A 270 -0.07 -20.57 -2.32
N ARG A 271 -0.96 -20.14 -3.22
CA ARG A 271 -0.59 -19.64 -4.55
C ARG A 271 -0.31 -18.14 -4.49
N PRO A 272 0.60 -17.62 -5.31
CA PRO A 272 0.80 -16.17 -5.43
C PRO A 272 -0.52 -15.45 -5.71
N LEU A 273 -0.76 -14.35 -4.99
CA LEU A 273 -1.92 -13.51 -5.24
C LEU A 273 -1.87 -12.99 -6.67
N ALA A 274 -2.96 -13.21 -7.43
CA ALA A 274 -3.08 -12.82 -8.83
C ALA A 274 -4.14 -11.72 -8.99
N TYR A 275 -3.86 -10.76 -9.85
CA TYR A 275 -4.71 -9.62 -10.19
C TYR A 275 -5.39 -9.85 -11.53
N GLU A 276 -6.25 -10.86 -11.56
CA GLU A 276 -7.00 -11.26 -12.73
C GLU A 276 -8.47 -10.91 -12.54
N VAL A 277 -9.03 -10.09 -13.41
CA VAL A 277 -10.45 -9.77 -13.35
C VAL A 277 -11.26 -10.97 -13.87
N LYS A 278 -12.08 -11.54 -12.99
CA LYS A 278 -12.89 -12.73 -13.28
C LYS A 278 -14.37 -12.42 -13.06
N GLY A 279 -15.08 -12.15 -14.13
CA GLY A 279 -16.50 -11.82 -14.08
C GLY A 279 -16.78 -10.38 -14.49
N GLU A 280 -17.93 -9.86 -14.07
CA GLU A 280 -18.42 -8.52 -14.39
C GLU A 280 -18.66 -7.71 -13.10
N GLY A 281 -18.58 -6.39 -13.23
CA GLY A 281 -18.85 -5.45 -12.15
C GLY A 281 -17.73 -5.36 -11.12
N GLU A 282 -18.00 -4.63 -10.06
CA GLU A 282 -17.01 -4.32 -9.01
C GLU A 282 -16.54 -5.57 -8.24
N ASP A 283 -17.42 -6.55 -8.02
CA ASP A 283 -17.06 -7.80 -7.32
C ASP A 283 -15.99 -8.63 -8.05
N ALA A 284 -15.87 -8.46 -9.38
CA ALA A 284 -14.82 -9.09 -10.16
C ALA A 284 -13.40 -8.57 -9.84
N LEU A 285 -13.32 -7.43 -9.15
CA LEU A 285 -12.09 -6.76 -8.73
C LEU A 285 -11.76 -7.01 -7.24
N ALA A 286 -12.54 -7.85 -6.56
CA ALA A 286 -12.29 -8.20 -5.17
C ALA A 286 -11.16 -9.23 -5.04
N ASN A 287 -10.26 -9.00 -4.07
CA ASN A 287 -9.24 -9.98 -3.71
C ASN A 287 -9.82 -11.15 -2.92
N PRO A 288 -9.26 -12.36 -3.04
CA PRO A 288 -9.46 -13.42 -2.05
C PRO A 288 -8.79 -13.04 -0.72
N ASP A 289 -9.10 -13.79 0.34
CA ASP A 289 -8.31 -13.76 1.57
C ASP A 289 -6.84 -14.08 1.27
N PHE A 290 -5.90 -13.36 1.90
CA PHE A 290 -4.47 -13.53 1.62
C PHE A 290 -3.59 -13.36 2.86
N ILE A 291 -2.33 -13.78 2.70
CA ILE A 291 -1.26 -13.56 3.66
C ILE A 291 -0.07 -12.97 2.89
N ALA A 292 0.36 -11.75 3.28
CA ALA A 292 1.61 -11.16 2.82
C ALA A 292 2.70 -11.37 3.86
N GLU A 293 3.91 -11.69 3.41
CA GLU A 293 5.04 -11.99 4.30
C GLU A 293 6.37 -11.55 3.70
N GLY A 294 7.36 -11.34 4.57
CA GLY A 294 8.72 -11.04 4.18
C GLY A 294 9.39 -12.19 3.44
N MET A 295 10.73 -12.21 3.42
CA MET A 295 11.48 -13.27 2.73
C MET A 295 11.27 -14.63 3.39
N THR A 296 11.10 -15.67 2.59
CA THR A 296 11.18 -17.05 3.08
C THR A 296 12.62 -17.45 3.42
N ALA A 297 12.73 -18.46 4.26
CA ALA A 297 14.02 -19.03 4.67
C ALA A 297 14.83 -19.59 3.49
#